data_d071e943306e2ec471e3ac85077494c5
#
_entry.id   d071e943306e2ec471e3ac85077494c5
#
_cell.length_a   1.000
_cell.length_b   1.000
_cell.length_c   1.000
_cell.angle_alpha   90.00
_cell.angle_beta   90.00
_cell.angle_gamma   90.00
#
_symmetry.space_group_name_H-M   'P 1'
#
loop_
_entity.id
_entity.type
_entity.pdbx_description
1 polymer ?
#
loop_
_entity_poly.entity_id
_entity_poly.type
_entity_poly.pdbx_seq_one_letter_code
_entity_poly.pdbx_strand_id
1 'polypeptide(L)'
;MEQALCELIDSARAKLLIVSFVAYKAEKVYLASRSAIERGVRVSFLTEASKEHGGSLDVDPCDMLKKKFPEADFYRWENPDASHPAVVHVKCAIADERMALVTSANLTGAAMDKNMELGLMISSRRVASRMAAHFAALVTEHVLRKI
;
A
#
# COMPACT_ATOMS: atom_id res chain seq x y z
N MET A 1 7.11 -5.91 -12.91
CA MET A 1 6.80 -5.23 -11.63
C MET A 1 6.06 -6.14 -10.66
N GLU A 2 5.02 -6.84 -11.08
CA GLU A 2 4.20 -7.74 -10.26
C GLU A 2 5.04 -8.79 -9.51
N GLN A 3 5.97 -9.45 -10.20
CA GLN A 3 6.83 -10.46 -9.58
C GLN A 3 7.64 -9.89 -8.40
N ALA A 4 8.27 -8.72 -8.57
CA ALA A 4 9.06 -8.09 -7.52
C ALA A 4 8.20 -7.75 -6.28
N LEU A 5 6.97 -7.28 -6.48
CA LEU A 5 6.04 -7.04 -5.38
C LEU A 5 5.62 -8.33 -4.68
N CYS A 6 5.30 -9.39 -5.44
CA CYS A 6 4.98 -10.70 -4.86
C CYS A 6 6.16 -11.28 -4.08
N GLU A 7 7.39 -11.19 -4.59
CA GLU A 7 8.61 -11.62 -3.89
C GLU A 7 8.78 -10.88 -2.55
N LEU A 8 8.56 -9.56 -2.54
CA LEU A 8 8.60 -8.79 -1.29
C LEU A 8 7.52 -9.26 -0.31
N ILE A 9 6.27 -9.45 -0.78
CA ILE A 9 5.16 -9.92 0.06
C ILE A 9 5.45 -11.31 0.63
N ASP A 10 5.99 -12.21 -0.18
CA ASP A 10 6.35 -13.57 0.24
C ASP A 10 7.50 -13.60 1.25
N SER A 11 8.38 -12.60 1.21
CA SER A 11 9.48 -12.45 2.17
C SER A 11 9.02 -12.01 3.56
N ALA A 12 7.84 -11.36 3.68
CA ALA A 12 7.31 -10.85 4.93
C ALA A 12 7.02 -11.97 5.95
N ARG A 13 7.38 -11.73 7.22
CA ARG A 13 7.21 -12.66 8.35
C ARG A 13 6.41 -12.05 9.51
N ALA A 14 6.40 -10.74 9.66
CA ALA A 14 5.72 -10.06 10.77
C ALA A 14 4.82 -8.92 10.32
N LYS A 15 5.31 -8.02 9.48
CA LYS A 15 4.60 -6.81 9.08
C LYS A 15 4.76 -6.55 7.58
N LEU A 16 3.68 -6.15 6.93
CA LEU A 16 3.67 -5.73 5.54
C LEU A 16 2.82 -4.47 5.40
N LEU A 17 3.40 -3.39 4.88
CA LEU A 17 2.67 -2.20 4.47
C LEU A 17 2.68 -2.10 2.94
N ILE A 18 1.53 -1.92 2.34
CA ILE A 18 1.36 -1.67 0.91
C ILE A 18 0.68 -0.31 0.72
N VAL A 19 1.32 0.58 -0.02
CA VAL A 19 0.83 1.93 -0.34
C VAL A 19 0.64 2.05 -1.84
N SER A 20 -0.56 2.47 -2.28
CA SER A 20 -0.87 2.67 -3.69
C SER A 20 -1.95 3.73 -3.88
N PHE A 21 -1.89 4.49 -4.97
CA PHE A 21 -2.97 5.42 -5.33
C PHE A 21 -4.27 4.67 -5.60
N VAL A 22 -4.23 3.62 -6.42
CA VAL A 22 -5.36 2.73 -6.70
C VAL A 22 -4.97 1.27 -6.53
N ALA A 23 -5.97 0.43 -6.22
CA ALA A 23 -5.83 -1.02 -6.16
C ALA A 23 -6.99 -1.65 -6.94
N TYR A 24 -6.70 -2.24 -8.11
CA TYR A 24 -7.72 -2.81 -8.97
C TYR A 24 -7.16 -3.90 -9.88
N LYS A 25 -7.80 -5.09 -9.88
CA LYS A 25 -7.42 -6.24 -10.73
C LYS A 25 -5.95 -6.68 -10.63
N ALA A 26 -5.39 -6.71 -9.44
CA ALA A 26 -4.03 -7.20 -9.17
C ALA A 26 -4.09 -8.58 -8.49
N GLU A 27 -4.65 -9.58 -9.17
CA GLU A 27 -5.02 -10.87 -8.57
C GLU A 27 -3.83 -11.61 -7.94
N LYS A 28 -2.66 -11.64 -8.58
CA LYS A 28 -1.47 -12.32 -8.00
C LYS A 28 -1.01 -11.63 -6.72
N VAL A 29 -1.05 -10.28 -6.69
CA VAL A 29 -0.72 -9.52 -5.48
C VAL A 29 -1.75 -9.79 -4.37
N TYR A 30 -3.03 -9.93 -4.74
CA TYR A 30 -4.07 -10.29 -3.78
C TYR A 30 -3.86 -11.70 -3.21
N LEU A 31 -3.52 -12.68 -4.04
CA LEU A 31 -3.19 -14.04 -3.60
C LEU A 31 -1.97 -14.06 -2.68
N ALA A 32 -0.89 -13.36 -3.05
CA ALA A 32 0.30 -13.24 -2.20
C ALA A 32 -0.02 -12.56 -0.85
N SER A 33 -0.84 -11.49 -0.86
CA SER A 33 -1.28 -10.81 0.37
C SER A 33 -2.13 -11.71 1.25
N ARG A 34 -3.05 -12.50 0.68
CA ARG A 34 -3.85 -13.50 1.41
C ARG A 34 -2.94 -14.53 2.06
N SER A 35 -2.00 -15.09 1.30
CA SER A 35 -1.01 -16.04 1.84
C SER A 35 -0.17 -15.43 2.97
N ALA A 36 0.21 -14.14 2.87
CA ALA A 36 0.91 -13.45 3.96
C ALA A 36 0.05 -13.38 5.23
N ILE A 37 -1.24 -13.03 5.13
CA ILE A 37 -2.18 -13.00 6.25
C ILE A 37 -2.30 -14.39 6.89
N GLU A 38 -2.45 -15.45 6.08
CA GLU A 38 -2.54 -16.83 6.54
C GLU A 38 -1.27 -17.30 7.27
N ARG A 39 -0.11 -16.76 6.92
CA ARG A 39 1.16 -16.96 7.65
C ARG A 39 1.25 -16.16 8.96
N GLY A 40 0.24 -15.36 9.31
CA GLY A 40 0.23 -14.51 10.49
C GLY A 40 0.91 -13.15 10.33
N VAL A 41 1.23 -12.74 9.09
CA VAL A 41 1.77 -11.41 8.81
C VAL A 41 0.67 -10.35 9.01
N ARG A 42 0.97 -9.31 9.78
CA ARG A 42 0.10 -8.14 9.87
C ARG A 42 0.20 -7.32 8.59
N VAL A 43 -0.82 -7.37 7.77
CA VAL A 43 -0.90 -6.64 6.50
C VAL A 43 -1.66 -5.34 6.69
N SER A 44 -1.10 -4.25 6.17
CA SER A 44 -1.70 -2.92 6.20
C SER A 44 -1.74 -2.34 4.79
N PHE A 45 -2.84 -1.69 4.45
CA PHE A 45 -3.02 -0.98 3.19
C PHE A 45 -3.24 0.52 3.44
N LEU A 46 -2.59 1.34 2.64
CA LEU A 46 -2.86 2.76 2.50
C LEU A 46 -3.14 3.05 1.02
N THR A 47 -4.35 3.53 0.73
CA THR A 47 -4.75 3.90 -0.63
C THR A 47 -5.35 5.30 -0.64
N GLU A 48 -5.45 5.86 -1.84
CA GLU A 48 -6.23 7.08 -2.05
C GLU A 48 -7.70 6.84 -1.67
N ALA A 49 -8.37 7.89 -1.21
CA ALA A 49 -9.78 7.86 -0.85
C ALA A 49 -10.69 8.17 -2.04
N SER A 50 -11.95 7.76 -1.96
CA SER A 50 -12.98 8.23 -2.87
C SER A 50 -13.37 9.69 -2.58
N LYS A 51 -14.05 10.33 -3.53
CA LYS A 51 -14.61 11.68 -3.38
C LYS A 51 -15.56 11.80 -2.19
N GLU A 52 -16.32 10.74 -1.90
CA GLU A 52 -17.22 10.67 -0.73
C GLU A 52 -16.47 10.78 0.61
N HIS A 53 -15.19 10.41 0.61
CA HIS A 53 -14.32 10.44 1.77
C HIS A 53 -13.22 11.52 1.67
N GLY A 54 -13.44 12.56 0.85
CA GLY A 54 -12.50 13.68 0.71
C GLY A 54 -11.30 13.42 -0.20
N GLY A 55 -11.27 12.30 -0.93
CA GLY A 55 -10.23 11.98 -1.89
C GLY A 55 -10.61 12.33 -3.33
N SER A 56 -9.94 11.70 -4.30
CA SER A 56 -10.06 12.02 -5.72
C SER A 56 -10.75 10.96 -6.57
N LEU A 57 -10.96 9.76 -6.04
CA LEU A 57 -11.46 8.60 -6.80
C LEU A 57 -13.00 8.52 -6.78
N ASP A 58 -13.58 7.98 -7.85
CA ASP A 58 -15.02 7.71 -7.91
C ASP A 58 -15.42 6.45 -7.12
N VAL A 59 -14.50 5.52 -6.94
CA VAL A 59 -14.69 4.28 -6.16
C VAL A 59 -13.58 4.17 -5.12
N ASP A 60 -13.94 3.87 -3.88
CA ASP A 60 -12.96 3.71 -2.80
C ASP A 60 -12.23 2.36 -2.90
N PRO A 61 -10.90 2.36 -3.15
CA PRO A 61 -10.13 1.12 -3.18
C PRO A 61 -10.11 0.39 -1.82
N CYS A 62 -10.19 1.14 -0.72
CA CYS A 62 -10.25 0.56 0.62
C CYS A 62 -11.48 -0.33 0.81
N ASP A 63 -12.65 0.09 0.36
CA ASP A 63 -13.88 -0.69 0.52
C ASP A 63 -13.80 -2.04 -0.21
N MET A 64 -13.19 -2.04 -1.40
CA MET A 64 -12.95 -3.26 -2.14
C MET A 64 -11.93 -4.17 -1.45
N LEU A 65 -10.82 -3.59 -0.96
CA LEU A 65 -9.79 -4.35 -0.27
C LEU A 65 -10.27 -4.88 1.08
N LYS A 66 -11.08 -4.14 1.84
CA LYS A 66 -11.70 -4.60 3.10
C LYS A 66 -12.56 -5.84 2.91
N LYS A 67 -13.33 -5.89 1.82
CA LYS A 67 -14.12 -7.09 1.48
C LYS A 67 -13.24 -8.30 1.17
N LYS A 68 -12.06 -8.07 0.58
CA LYS A 68 -11.09 -9.13 0.25
C LYS A 68 -10.25 -9.55 1.47
N PHE A 69 -9.91 -8.61 2.33
CA PHE A 69 -8.96 -8.78 3.46
C PHE A 69 -9.51 -8.18 4.75
N PRO A 70 -10.60 -8.73 5.32
CA PRO A 70 -11.21 -8.17 6.54
C PRO A 70 -10.28 -8.20 7.75
N GLU A 71 -9.22 -9.01 7.72
CA GLU A 71 -8.21 -9.14 8.79
C GLU A 71 -7.09 -8.09 8.69
N ALA A 72 -6.99 -7.36 7.57
CA ALA A 72 -5.94 -6.38 7.36
C ALA A 72 -6.26 -5.03 8.01
N ASP A 73 -5.24 -4.24 8.26
CA ASP A 73 -5.37 -2.86 8.70
C ASP A 73 -5.49 -1.94 7.47
N PHE A 74 -6.38 -0.95 7.55
CA PHE A 74 -6.57 0.03 6.49
C PHE A 74 -6.35 1.43 7.00
N TYR A 75 -5.65 2.22 6.20
CA TYR A 75 -5.36 3.63 6.49
C TYR A 75 -5.83 4.51 5.35
N ARG A 76 -6.28 5.71 5.71
CA ARG A 76 -6.69 6.76 4.78
C ARG A 76 -5.95 8.05 5.13
N TRP A 77 -5.55 8.79 4.12
CA TRP A 77 -5.10 10.15 4.30
C TRP A 77 -6.30 11.10 4.21
N GLU A 78 -6.48 11.89 5.25
CA GLU A 78 -7.47 12.95 5.27
C GLU A 78 -6.77 14.24 4.90
N ASN A 79 -7.01 14.75 3.70
CA ASN A 79 -6.47 16.04 3.29
C ASN A 79 -7.03 17.14 4.20
N PRO A 80 -6.18 17.83 4.99
CA PRO A 80 -6.66 18.85 5.92
C PRO A 80 -7.13 20.13 5.23
N ASP A 81 -6.78 20.30 3.95
CA ASP A 81 -7.12 21.50 3.16
C ASP A 81 -7.93 21.11 1.92
N ALA A 82 -9.25 21.12 2.07
CA ALA A 82 -10.17 20.84 0.97
C ALA A 82 -10.10 21.85 -0.19
N SER A 83 -9.50 23.05 0.04
CA SER A 83 -9.33 24.07 -1.01
C SER A 83 -8.16 23.76 -1.95
N HIS A 84 -7.23 22.91 -1.52
CA HIS A 84 -6.08 22.48 -2.31
C HIS A 84 -6.14 20.97 -2.53
N PRO A 85 -6.62 20.51 -3.69
CA PRO A 85 -6.69 19.08 -3.98
C PRO A 85 -5.30 18.43 -3.92
N ALA A 86 -5.15 17.46 -3.06
CA ALA A 86 -3.94 16.66 -2.93
C ALA A 86 -4.33 15.18 -2.84
N VAL A 87 -3.42 14.28 -3.24
CA VAL A 87 -3.71 12.87 -3.38
C VAL A 87 -2.58 12.00 -2.81
N VAL A 88 -2.91 10.81 -2.37
CA VAL A 88 -1.91 9.77 -2.04
C VAL A 88 -1.33 9.21 -3.34
N HIS A 89 -0.24 9.80 -3.84
CA HIS A 89 0.39 9.36 -5.09
C HIS A 89 1.64 8.49 -4.88
N VAL A 90 1.87 8.07 -3.66
CA VAL A 90 2.96 7.15 -3.27
C VAL A 90 2.62 5.72 -3.70
N LYS A 91 3.63 5.01 -4.21
CA LYS A 91 3.54 3.58 -4.54
C LYS A 91 4.76 2.89 -3.96
N CYS A 92 4.57 2.19 -2.86
CA CYS A 92 5.62 1.42 -2.23
C CYS A 92 5.05 0.24 -1.43
N ALA A 93 5.93 -0.70 -1.11
CA ALA A 93 5.65 -1.75 -0.14
C ALA A 93 6.85 -1.91 0.79
N ILE A 94 6.60 -2.24 2.06
CA ILE A 94 7.62 -2.40 3.09
C ILE A 94 7.36 -3.69 3.85
N ALA A 95 8.33 -4.59 3.85
CA ALA A 95 8.28 -5.88 4.57
C ALA A 95 9.24 -5.85 5.77
N ASP A 96 8.71 -6.10 6.97
CA ASP A 96 9.43 -6.30 8.22
C ASP A 96 10.44 -5.20 8.56
N GLU A 97 10.27 -4.00 8.03
CA GLU A 97 11.24 -2.89 8.18
C GLU A 97 12.66 -3.27 7.68
N ARG A 98 12.75 -4.24 6.77
CA ARG A 98 14.01 -4.80 6.23
C ARG A 98 14.16 -4.64 4.74
N MET A 99 13.05 -4.75 4.03
CA MET A 99 12.98 -4.61 2.57
C MET A 99 11.90 -3.61 2.19
N ALA A 100 12.14 -2.86 1.14
CA ALA A 100 11.16 -1.96 0.56
C ALA A 100 11.18 -2.04 -0.97
N LEU A 101 10.03 -1.92 -1.59
CA LEU A 101 9.87 -1.67 -3.02
C LEU A 101 9.31 -0.26 -3.19
N VAL A 102 9.99 0.58 -3.96
CA VAL A 102 9.48 1.88 -4.41
C VAL A 102 9.29 1.82 -5.91
N THR A 103 8.14 2.23 -6.41
CA THR A 103 7.80 2.02 -7.82
C THR A 103 6.92 3.13 -8.37
N SER A 104 6.89 3.27 -9.69
CA SER A 104 5.90 4.06 -10.41
C SER A 104 4.56 3.35 -10.56
N ALA A 105 4.54 2.01 -10.43
CA ALA A 105 3.36 1.17 -10.66
C ALA A 105 2.30 1.33 -9.56
N ASN A 106 1.06 1.61 -9.97
CA ASN A 106 -0.10 1.42 -9.10
C ASN A 106 -0.40 -0.08 -8.93
N LEU A 107 -1.16 -0.42 -7.89
CA LEU A 107 -1.65 -1.77 -7.67
C LEU A 107 -2.82 -2.08 -8.62
N THR A 108 -2.55 -2.08 -9.91
CA THR A 108 -3.53 -2.35 -10.97
C THR A 108 -3.00 -3.38 -11.96
N GLY A 109 -3.90 -4.19 -12.54
CA GLY A 109 -3.51 -5.18 -13.54
C GLY A 109 -2.77 -4.54 -14.72
N ALA A 110 -3.18 -3.36 -15.18
CA ALA A 110 -2.49 -2.67 -16.28
C ALA A 110 -1.05 -2.25 -15.91
N ALA A 111 -0.82 -1.71 -14.70
CA ALA A 111 0.50 -1.34 -14.23
C ALA A 111 1.39 -2.57 -13.97
N MET A 112 0.78 -3.70 -13.61
CA MET A 112 1.53 -4.95 -13.37
C MET A 112 1.99 -5.64 -14.66
N ASP A 113 1.13 -5.66 -15.70
CA ASP A 113 1.32 -6.50 -16.88
C ASP A 113 1.62 -5.75 -18.18
N LYS A 114 1.17 -4.50 -18.33
CA LYS A 114 1.12 -3.82 -19.64
C LYS A 114 1.95 -2.55 -19.73
N ASN A 115 2.01 -1.79 -18.62
CA ASN A 115 2.72 -0.51 -18.63
C ASN A 115 4.23 -0.71 -18.50
N MET A 116 4.98 0.25 -19.04
CA MET A 116 6.39 0.40 -18.70
C MET A 116 6.49 1.07 -17.35
N GLU A 117 6.94 0.32 -16.35
CA GLU A 117 7.08 0.79 -14.97
C GLU A 117 8.51 0.59 -14.48
N LEU A 118 8.95 1.45 -13.58
CA LEU A 118 10.25 1.36 -12.93
C LEU A 118 10.08 1.25 -11.43
N GLY A 119 10.88 0.41 -10.81
CA GLY A 119 10.92 0.28 -9.34
C GLY A 119 12.29 -0.13 -8.84
N LEU A 120 12.52 0.17 -7.59
CA LEU A 120 13.74 -0.21 -6.86
C LEU A 120 13.35 -1.13 -5.70
N MET A 121 13.90 -2.35 -5.72
CA MET A 121 13.90 -3.23 -4.57
C MET A 121 15.09 -2.88 -3.66
N ILE A 122 14.81 -2.50 -2.43
CA ILE A 122 15.78 -1.99 -1.47
C ILE A 122 15.93 -3.00 -0.34
N SER A 123 17.01 -3.76 -0.32
CA SER A 123 17.36 -4.68 0.76
C SER A 123 18.25 -3.97 1.79
N SER A 124 17.69 -2.99 2.49
CA SER A 124 18.39 -2.21 3.48
C SER A 124 17.50 -1.93 4.68
N ARG A 125 17.82 -2.53 5.83
CA ARG A 125 17.10 -2.29 7.07
C ARG A 125 17.08 -0.80 7.43
N ARG A 126 18.20 -0.09 7.25
CA ARG A 126 18.29 1.35 7.53
C ARG A 126 17.31 2.17 6.72
N VAL A 127 17.14 1.84 5.44
CA VAL A 127 16.19 2.57 4.55
C VAL A 127 14.77 2.13 4.83
N ALA A 128 14.48 0.83 4.84
CA ALA A 128 13.15 0.29 5.05
C ALA A 128 12.56 0.68 6.41
N SER A 129 13.35 0.67 7.49
CA SER A 129 12.90 1.10 8.82
C SER A 129 12.59 2.62 8.86
N ARG A 130 13.37 3.45 8.17
CA ARG A 130 13.07 4.89 8.07
C ARG A 130 11.77 5.16 7.29
N MET A 131 11.54 4.42 6.21
CA MET A 131 10.28 4.50 5.46
C MET A 131 9.10 4.08 6.35
N ALA A 132 9.21 2.97 7.05
CA ALA A 132 8.16 2.50 7.96
C ALA A 132 7.91 3.50 9.11
N ALA A 133 8.97 4.05 9.69
CA ALA A 133 8.88 5.07 10.74
C ALA A 133 8.18 6.35 10.25
N HIS A 134 8.41 6.76 8.99
CA HIS A 134 7.70 7.89 8.39
C HIS A 134 6.18 7.65 8.36
N PHE A 135 5.72 6.50 7.86
CA PHE A 135 4.29 6.18 7.86
C PHE A 135 3.73 6.05 9.29
N ALA A 136 4.48 5.47 10.21
CA ALA A 136 4.08 5.39 11.62
C ALA A 136 3.93 6.79 12.25
N ALA A 137 4.83 7.72 11.95
CA ALA A 137 4.73 9.10 12.40
C ALA A 137 3.47 9.78 11.84
N LEU A 138 3.15 9.59 10.55
CA LEU A 138 1.92 10.13 9.96
C LEU A 138 0.65 9.60 10.65
N VAL A 139 0.66 8.36 11.13
CA VAL A 139 -0.45 7.81 11.92
C VAL A 139 -0.49 8.46 13.31
N THR A 140 0.65 8.61 13.98
CA THR A 140 0.76 9.23 15.31
C THR A 140 0.31 10.69 15.30
N GLU A 141 0.67 11.42 14.26
CA GLU A 141 0.30 12.83 14.06
C GLU A 141 -1.13 13.01 13.49
N HIS A 142 -1.90 11.91 13.40
CA HIS A 142 -3.26 11.90 12.85
C HIS A 142 -3.40 12.41 11.40
N VAL A 143 -2.30 12.40 10.64
CA VAL A 143 -2.30 12.67 9.20
C VAL A 143 -2.87 11.48 8.42
N LEU A 144 -2.54 10.28 8.88
CA LEU A 144 -3.17 9.04 8.42
C LEU A 144 -4.11 8.50 9.50
N ARG A 145 -5.33 8.21 9.09
CA ARG A 145 -6.35 7.65 9.97
C ARG A 145 -6.56 6.18 9.70
N LYS A 146 -6.56 5.38 10.74
CA LYS A 146 -7.00 3.98 10.66
C LYS A 146 -8.52 3.93 10.54
N ILE A 147 -9.04 3.13 9.60
CA ILE A 147 -10.46 3.03 9.26
C ILE A 147 -10.99 1.61 9.34
#